data_99bec4f32986cc693cfac54f543c386f
#
_entry.id   99bec4f32986cc693cfac54f543c386f
#
_cell.length_a   1.000
_cell.length_b   1.000
_cell.length_c   1.000
_cell.angle_alpha   90.00
_cell.angle_beta   90.00
_cell.angle_gamma   90.00
#
_symmetry.space_group_name_H-M   'P 1'
#
loop_
_entity.id
_entity.type
_entity.pdbx_description
1 polymer ?
#
loop_
_entity_poly.entity_id
_entity_poly.type
_entity_poly.pdbx_seq_one_letter_code
_entity_poly.pdbx_strand_id
1 'polypeptide(L)'
;MGLFKISKRMEKSMNTFGFIGMGNMGYAMLKGALNSFSKEDIIFTCPSSDRREKISEETGVRFAESNAECANNAKYIILAVKPQVYDVVLKNIHDIVTEESIVISLAPGITITDIKRKLGDNIRVVRAMPNTPALVGEGMTGISYNTAEFSFEERDIIEKFFNSFGKVVTVPENLMSGVVCASGSSPAYVYMFIEALADGAVKYGIPRKDAYKLVAQTVLGSAKMVLETGEHPGKLKDNVCSPGGTTIKGVAALEENGFRNALIKSTDACFEACNGVKK
;
A
#
# COMPACT_ATOMS: atom_id res chain seq x y z
N MET A 1 -57.59 7.65 -20.40
CA MET A 1 -56.66 6.52 -20.60
C MET A 1 -55.24 7.08 -20.85
N GLY A 2 -54.54 7.38 -19.77
CA GLY A 2 -53.23 8.02 -19.80
C GLY A 2 -52.15 7.01 -19.51
N LEU A 3 -51.33 6.70 -20.53
CA LEU A 3 -50.18 5.82 -20.40
C LEU A 3 -49.05 6.55 -19.64
N PHE A 4 -48.81 6.14 -18.44
CA PHE A 4 -47.56 6.45 -17.71
C PHE A 4 -46.39 5.81 -18.44
N LYS A 5 -45.63 6.59 -19.19
CA LYS A 5 -44.27 6.21 -19.62
C LYS A 5 -43.35 6.26 -18.42
N ILE A 6 -43.14 5.11 -17.76
CA ILE A 6 -42.04 4.96 -16.84
C ILE A 6 -40.77 4.96 -17.69
N SER A 7 -40.07 6.07 -17.66
CA SER A 7 -38.71 6.21 -18.20
C SER A 7 -37.82 5.21 -17.45
N LYS A 8 -37.45 4.09 -18.07
CA LYS A 8 -36.33 3.27 -17.63
C LYS A 8 -35.06 4.13 -17.67
N ARG A 9 -34.73 4.73 -16.53
CA ARG A 9 -33.36 5.24 -16.29
C ARG A 9 -32.47 4.02 -16.44
N MET A 10 -31.69 3.94 -17.51
CA MET A 10 -30.64 2.94 -17.63
C MET A 10 -29.75 3.13 -16.40
N GLU A 11 -29.77 2.17 -15.47
CA GLU A 11 -28.81 2.12 -14.37
C GLU A 11 -27.43 2.05 -15.02
N LYS A 12 -26.71 3.15 -14.97
CA LYS A 12 -25.33 3.24 -15.43
C LYS A 12 -24.55 2.32 -14.49
N SER A 13 -24.03 1.20 -14.99
CA SER A 13 -23.19 0.31 -14.21
C SER A 13 -22.12 1.12 -13.49
N MET A 14 -22.19 1.18 -12.16
CA MET A 14 -21.21 1.86 -11.33
C MET A 14 -19.93 1.01 -11.30
N ASN A 15 -18.77 1.62 -11.53
CA ASN A 15 -17.51 0.93 -11.33
C ASN A 15 -17.33 0.59 -9.86
N THR A 16 -16.68 -0.54 -9.59
CA THR A 16 -16.39 -0.94 -8.22
C THR A 16 -15.35 0.01 -7.62
N PHE A 17 -14.27 0.32 -8.35
CA PHE A 17 -13.15 1.13 -7.86
C PHE A 17 -12.90 2.38 -8.70
N GLY A 18 -12.73 3.51 -8.02
CA GLY A 18 -12.29 4.77 -8.61
C GLY A 18 -10.98 5.26 -7.99
N PHE A 19 -9.94 5.38 -8.81
CA PHE A 19 -8.64 5.84 -8.33
C PHE A 19 -8.47 7.33 -8.62
N ILE A 20 -8.28 8.13 -7.59
CA ILE A 20 -7.92 9.54 -7.69
C ILE A 20 -6.42 9.66 -7.41
N GLY A 21 -5.64 9.88 -8.49
CA GLY A 21 -4.19 9.95 -8.46
C GLY A 21 -3.51 8.68 -9.00
N MET A 22 -2.63 8.90 -9.99
CA MET A 22 -1.86 7.86 -10.69
C MET A 22 -0.35 8.09 -10.53
N GLY A 23 0.10 8.35 -9.29
CA GLY A 23 1.52 8.25 -8.94
C GLY A 23 1.97 6.77 -8.91
N ASN A 24 3.19 6.53 -8.42
CA ASN A 24 3.73 5.16 -8.35
C ASN A 24 2.80 4.20 -7.58
N MET A 25 2.25 4.65 -6.45
CA MET A 25 1.37 3.81 -5.62
C MET A 25 0.02 3.55 -6.29
N GLY A 26 -0.68 4.60 -6.77
CA GLY A 26 -1.98 4.44 -7.44
C GLY A 26 -1.87 3.53 -8.67
N TYR A 27 -0.82 3.69 -9.45
CA TYR A 27 -0.56 2.84 -10.61
C TYR A 27 -0.25 1.38 -10.22
N ALA A 28 0.58 1.16 -9.18
CA ALA A 28 0.86 -0.19 -8.67
C ALA A 28 -0.41 -0.91 -8.22
N MET A 29 -1.25 -0.21 -7.45
CA MET A 29 -2.51 -0.76 -6.96
C MET A 29 -3.51 -1.03 -8.09
N LEU A 30 -3.60 -0.15 -9.09
CA LEU A 30 -4.44 -0.36 -10.27
C LEU A 30 -3.99 -1.61 -11.04
N LYS A 31 -2.69 -1.76 -11.30
CA LYS A 31 -2.14 -2.96 -11.97
C LYS A 31 -2.39 -4.23 -11.16
N GLY A 32 -2.21 -4.16 -9.84
CA GLY A 32 -2.52 -5.27 -8.95
C GLY A 32 -4.01 -5.63 -8.96
N ALA A 33 -4.89 -4.64 -8.90
CA ALA A 33 -6.34 -4.85 -8.92
C ALA A 33 -6.80 -5.59 -10.18
N LEU A 34 -6.16 -5.37 -11.33
CA LEU A 34 -6.44 -6.09 -12.58
C LEU A 34 -6.16 -7.61 -12.52
N ASN A 35 -5.43 -8.09 -11.51
CA ASN A 35 -5.27 -9.54 -11.28
C ASN A 35 -6.52 -10.21 -10.69
N SER A 36 -7.43 -9.42 -10.08
CA SER A 36 -8.57 -9.94 -9.31
C SER A 36 -9.92 -9.33 -9.70
N PHE A 37 -9.90 -8.22 -10.43
CA PHE A 37 -11.09 -7.45 -10.86
C PHE A 37 -11.02 -7.16 -12.35
N SER A 38 -12.19 -7.03 -12.98
CA SER A 38 -12.27 -6.67 -14.39
C SER A 38 -11.87 -5.19 -14.61
N LYS A 39 -11.29 -4.87 -15.76
CA LYS A 39 -10.99 -3.49 -16.13
C LYS A 39 -12.24 -2.61 -16.22
N GLU A 40 -13.37 -3.21 -16.52
CA GLU A 40 -14.69 -2.55 -16.54
C GLU A 40 -15.15 -2.12 -15.14
N ASP A 41 -14.65 -2.78 -14.08
CA ASP A 41 -14.94 -2.45 -12.69
C ASP A 41 -14.07 -1.30 -12.16
N ILE A 42 -13.13 -0.80 -12.96
CA ILE A 42 -12.15 0.19 -12.53
C ILE A 42 -12.26 1.45 -13.38
N ILE A 43 -12.17 2.60 -12.73
CA ILE A 43 -11.99 3.91 -13.35
C ILE A 43 -10.88 4.66 -12.61
N PHE A 44 -10.16 5.53 -13.29
CA PHE A 44 -9.15 6.35 -12.64
C PHE A 44 -9.10 7.77 -13.17
N THR A 45 -8.45 8.66 -12.42
CA THR A 45 -8.11 10.00 -12.88
C THR A 45 -6.75 10.47 -12.34
N CYS A 46 -6.10 11.36 -13.06
CA CYS A 46 -4.94 12.12 -12.59
C CYS A 46 -4.86 13.45 -13.38
N PRO A 47 -4.08 14.43 -12.90
CA PRO A 47 -4.04 15.77 -13.52
C PRO A 47 -3.51 15.80 -14.97
N SER A 48 -2.56 14.91 -15.31
CA SER A 48 -1.93 14.90 -16.65
C SER A 48 -2.77 14.08 -17.63
N SER A 49 -3.19 14.71 -18.74
CA SER A 49 -3.88 14.07 -19.86
C SER A 49 -3.06 12.96 -20.49
N ASP A 50 -1.79 13.25 -20.85
CA ASP A 50 -0.87 12.29 -21.47
C ASP A 50 -0.70 11.05 -20.61
N ARG A 51 -0.66 11.25 -19.27
CA ARG A 51 -0.55 10.11 -18.34
C ARG A 51 -1.84 9.31 -18.28
N ARG A 52 -3.02 9.95 -18.33
CA ARG A 52 -4.31 9.25 -18.39
C ARG A 52 -4.42 8.40 -19.65
N GLU A 53 -4.10 8.98 -20.81
CA GLU A 53 -4.11 8.29 -22.10
C GLU A 53 -3.16 7.09 -22.10
N LYS A 54 -1.90 7.32 -21.71
CA LYS A 54 -0.88 6.26 -21.64
C LYS A 54 -1.30 5.08 -20.74
N ILE A 55 -1.82 5.37 -19.53
CA ILE A 55 -2.25 4.32 -18.61
C ILE A 55 -3.48 3.58 -19.17
N SER A 56 -4.40 4.29 -19.79
CA SER A 56 -5.59 3.70 -20.43
C SER A 56 -5.21 2.79 -21.60
N GLU A 57 -4.29 3.22 -22.46
CA GLU A 57 -3.76 2.38 -23.56
C GLU A 57 -3.05 1.12 -23.03
N GLU A 58 -2.23 1.27 -21.98
CA GLU A 58 -1.47 0.15 -21.41
C GLU A 58 -2.36 -0.86 -20.68
N THR A 59 -3.39 -0.41 -19.97
CA THR A 59 -4.17 -1.26 -19.05
C THR A 59 -5.55 -1.61 -19.59
N GLY A 60 -6.05 -0.87 -20.57
CA GLY A 60 -7.43 -0.95 -21.04
C GLY A 60 -8.46 -0.38 -20.05
N VAL A 61 -8.03 0.21 -18.93
CA VAL A 61 -8.91 0.83 -17.93
C VAL A 61 -9.30 2.22 -18.40
N ARG A 62 -10.58 2.55 -18.34
CA ARG A 62 -11.07 3.89 -18.69
C ARG A 62 -10.65 4.93 -17.65
N PHE A 63 -10.47 6.18 -18.09
CA PHE A 63 -10.24 7.30 -17.19
C PHE A 63 -11.42 8.26 -17.12
N ALA A 64 -11.46 9.03 -16.05
CA ALA A 64 -12.35 10.18 -15.86
C ALA A 64 -11.55 11.49 -16.03
N GLU A 65 -12.21 12.54 -16.52
CA GLU A 65 -11.58 13.84 -16.73
C GLU A 65 -11.41 14.63 -15.43
N SER A 66 -12.18 14.28 -14.39
CA SER A 66 -12.14 14.97 -13.10
C SER A 66 -12.25 14.01 -11.90
N ASN A 67 -11.84 14.51 -10.70
CA ASN A 67 -12.02 13.79 -9.44
C ASN A 67 -13.51 13.53 -9.16
N ALA A 68 -14.37 14.52 -9.44
CA ALA A 68 -15.81 14.43 -9.26
C ALA A 68 -16.43 13.34 -10.15
N GLU A 69 -16.04 13.28 -11.42
CA GLU A 69 -16.48 12.23 -12.34
C GLU A 69 -16.01 10.85 -11.89
N CYS A 70 -14.76 10.74 -11.47
CA CYS A 70 -14.20 9.48 -10.97
C CYS A 70 -14.98 9.00 -9.74
N ALA A 71 -15.20 9.87 -8.75
CA ALA A 71 -15.93 9.54 -7.54
C ALA A 71 -17.41 9.19 -7.81
N ASN A 72 -18.07 9.92 -8.73
CA ASN A 72 -19.48 9.67 -9.10
C ASN A 72 -19.71 8.34 -9.82
N ASN A 73 -18.64 7.72 -10.32
CA ASN A 73 -18.71 6.46 -11.07
C ASN A 73 -18.14 5.26 -10.30
N ALA A 74 -17.86 5.40 -8.99
CA ALA A 74 -17.26 4.34 -8.21
C ALA A 74 -17.85 4.25 -6.79
N LYS A 75 -17.97 3.03 -6.26
CA LYS A 75 -18.34 2.79 -4.86
C LYS A 75 -17.12 2.94 -3.93
N TYR A 76 -15.98 2.34 -4.29
CA TYR A 76 -14.73 2.42 -3.54
C TYR A 76 -13.83 3.47 -4.17
N ILE A 77 -13.60 4.57 -3.46
CA ILE A 77 -12.86 5.75 -3.96
C ILE A 77 -11.48 5.76 -3.32
N ILE A 78 -10.45 5.42 -4.09
CA ILE A 78 -9.07 5.34 -3.63
C ILE A 78 -8.39 6.70 -3.80
N LEU A 79 -7.98 7.33 -2.70
CA LEU A 79 -7.24 8.59 -2.69
C LEU A 79 -5.73 8.31 -2.70
N ALA A 80 -5.16 8.15 -3.90
CA ALA A 80 -3.75 7.85 -4.13
C ALA A 80 -2.91 9.10 -4.47
N VAL A 81 -3.23 10.22 -3.83
CA VAL A 81 -2.57 11.51 -4.00
C VAL A 81 -1.66 11.86 -2.81
N LYS A 82 -0.78 12.84 -2.99
CA LYS A 82 0.08 13.34 -1.91
C LYS A 82 -0.74 14.04 -0.82
N PRO A 83 -0.33 13.98 0.47
CA PRO A 83 -1.07 14.62 1.56
C PRO A 83 -1.36 16.11 1.33
N GLN A 84 -0.43 16.84 0.70
CA GLN A 84 -0.54 18.28 0.43
C GLN A 84 -1.71 18.69 -0.47
N VAL A 85 -2.26 17.76 -1.26
CA VAL A 85 -3.38 18.03 -2.16
C VAL A 85 -4.70 17.43 -1.67
N TYR A 86 -4.71 16.78 -0.50
CA TYR A 86 -5.91 16.13 0.04
C TYR A 86 -7.08 17.10 0.20
N ASP A 87 -6.83 18.28 0.73
CA ASP A 87 -7.88 19.29 0.96
C ASP A 87 -8.61 19.68 -0.33
N VAL A 88 -7.84 19.84 -1.41
CA VAL A 88 -8.42 20.15 -2.74
C VAL A 88 -9.20 18.96 -3.29
N VAL A 89 -8.66 17.75 -3.15
CA VAL A 89 -9.33 16.54 -3.65
C VAL A 89 -10.61 16.28 -2.88
N LEU A 90 -10.58 16.33 -1.54
CA LEU A 90 -11.76 16.11 -0.69
C LEU A 90 -12.85 17.16 -1.00
N LYS A 91 -12.48 18.44 -1.20
CA LYS A 91 -13.43 19.48 -1.62
C LYS A 91 -14.06 19.16 -2.97
N ASN A 92 -13.31 18.63 -3.94
CA ASN A 92 -13.81 18.32 -5.28
C ASN A 92 -14.82 17.16 -5.30
N ILE A 93 -14.79 16.29 -4.29
CA ILE A 93 -15.67 15.11 -4.20
C ILE A 93 -16.72 15.23 -3.10
N HIS A 94 -16.69 16.30 -2.27
CA HIS A 94 -17.57 16.48 -1.11
C HIS A 94 -19.05 16.31 -1.45
N ASP A 95 -19.53 16.99 -2.49
CA ASP A 95 -20.95 16.98 -2.88
C ASP A 95 -21.34 15.74 -3.72
N ILE A 96 -20.35 14.86 -3.99
CA ILE A 96 -20.52 13.67 -4.82
C ILE A 96 -20.61 12.40 -3.98
N VAL A 97 -19.77 12.31 -2.92
CA VAL A 97 -19.76 11.15 -2.05
C VAL A 97 -20.99 11.10 -1.17
N THR A 98 -21.52 9.90 -0.97
CA THR A 98 -22.69 9.62 -0.14
C THR A 98 -22.37 8.56 0.89
N GLU A 99 -23.30 8.24 1.78
CA GLU A 99 -23.18 7.13 2.74
C GLU A 99 -22.96 5.76 2.09
N GLU A 100 -23.31 5.61 0.79
CA GLU A 100 -23.01 4.41 0.01
C GLU A 100 -21.55 4.34 -0.45
N SER A 101 -20.85 5.48 -0.47
CA SER A 101 -19.45 5.54 -0.86
C SER A 101 -18.52 5.04 0.24
N ILE A 102 -17.42 4.42 -0.17
CA ILE A 102 -16.33 3.99 0.71
C ILE A 102 -15.04 4.69 0.26
N VAL A 103 -14.50 5.55 1.10
CA VAL A 103 -13.27 6.29 0.80
C VAL A 103 -12.07 5.54 1.36
N ILE A 104 -11.14 5.15 0.50
CA ILE A 104 -9.89 4.48 0.86
C ILE A 104 -8.75 5.50 0.79
N SER A 105 -8.22 5.89 1.94
CA SER A 105 -7.16 6.90 2.08
C SER A 105 -5.79 6.25 2.22
N LEU A 106 -4.83 6.67 1.40
CA LEU A 106 -3.44 6.20 1.46
C LEU A 106 -2.48 7.21 2.10
N ALA A 107 -2.97 8.36 2.60
CA ALA A 107 -2.11 9.42 3.08
C ALA A 107 -1.56 9.13 4.49
N PRO A 108 -0.24 9.17 4.67
CA PRO A 108 0.35 9.23 6.00
C PRO A 108 -0.14 10.46 6.77
N GLY A 109 -0.42 10.29 8.06
CA GLY A 109 -0.76 11.42 8.96
C GLY A 109 -2.19 11.99 8.84
N ILE A 110 -3.02 11.50 7.89
CA ILE A 110 -4.43 11.89 7.77
C ILE A 110 -5.29 10.79 8.39
N THR A 111 -6.06 11.15 9.41
CA THR A 111 -6.89 10.19 10.15
C THR A 111 -8.26 9.98 9.50
N ILE A 112 -8.95 8.90 9.88
CA ILE A 112 -10.35 8.65 9.52
C ILE A 112 -11.22 9.84 9.94
N THR A 113 -11.01 10.36 11.15
CA THR A 113 -11.73 11.53 11.68
C THR A 113 -11.50 12.79 10.83
N ASP A 114 -10.26 13.01 10.34
CA ASP A 114 -9.96 14.18 9.51
C ASP A 114 -10.71 14.12 8.16
N ILE A 115 -10.84 12.92 7.59
CA ILE A 115 -11.58 12.72 6.34
C ILE A 115 -13.08 12.89 6.57
N LYS A 116 -13.64 12.26 7.62
CA LYS A 116 -15.06 12.40 7.98
C LYS A 116 -15.44 13.86 8.26
N ARG A 117 -14.58 14.62 8.94
CA ARG A 117 -14.80 16.06 9.18
C ARG A 117 -14.96 16.86 7.88
N LYS A 118 -14.36 16.43 6.79
CA LYS A 118 -14.38 17.12 5.49
C LYS A 118 -15.45 16.61 4.53
N LEU A 119 -15.81 15.34 4.61
CA LEU A 119 -16.77 14.69 3.72
C LEU A 119 -18.14 14.43 4.36
N GLY A 120 -18.23 14.50 5.70
CA GLY A 120 -19.42 14.17 6.48
C GLY A 120 -19.21 12.93 7.36
N ASP A 121 -19.83 12.92 8.53
CA ASP A 121 -19.66 11.87 9.55
C ASP A 121 -20.18 10.49 9.09
N ASN A 122 -21.17 10.47 8.19
CA ASN A 122 -21.75 9.25 7.66
C ASN A 122 -20.92 8.58 6.56
N ILE A 123 -19.84 9.22 6.08
CA ILE A 123 -18.97 8.64 5.06
C ILE A 123 -18.12 7.52 5.68
N ARG A 124 -18.10 6.38 5.01
CA ARG A 124 -17.32 5.22 5.43
C ARG A 124 -15.87 5.32 4.91
N VAL A 125 -14.93 5.18 5.81
CA VAL A 125 -13.52 5.42 5.51
C VAL A 125 -12.67 4.21 5.90
N VAL A 126 -11.82 3.79 4.96
CA VAL A 126 -10.72 2.85 5.19
C VAL A 126 -9.41 3.61 5.10
N ARG A 127 -8.64 3.63 6.16
CA ARG A 127 -7.27 4.13 6.14
C ARG A 127 -6.34 3.00 5.79
N ALA A 128 -5.48 3.18 4.79
CA ALA A 128 -4.58 2.15 4.30
C ALA A 128 -3.15 2.68 4.15
N MET A 129 -2.18 1.82 4.43
CA MET A 129 -0.75 2.11 4.30
C MET A 129 -0.09 0.98 3.50
N PRO A 130 -0.16 1.02 2.16
CA PRO A 130 0.57 0.12 1.29
C PRO A 130 2.06 0.51 1.22
N ASN A 131 2.87 -0.38 0.66
CA ASN A 131 4.28 -0.12 0.40
C ASN A 131 4.67 -0.39 -1.07
N THR A 132 5.86 0.05 -1.46
CA THR A 132 6.32 0.01 -2.87
C THR A 132 6.46 -1.39 -3.48
N PRO A 133 6.73 -2.49 -2.75
CA PRO A 133 6.73 -3.84 -3.33
C PRO A 133 5.38 -4.28 -3.94
N ALA A 134 4.29 -3.55 -3.70
CA ALA A 134 3.03 -3.70 -4.44
C ALA A 134 3.20 -3.63 -5.97
N LEU A 135 4.23 -2.92 -6.47
CA LEU A 135 4.58 -2.86 -7.90
C LEU A 135 4.89 -4.22 -8.53
N VAL A 136 5.32 -5.18 -7.73
CA VAL A 136 5.67 -6.54 -8.14
C VAL A 136 4.75 -7.60 -7.52
N GLY A 137 3.61 -7.18 -6.96
CA GLY A 137 2.64 -8.08 -6.33
C GLY A 137 3.01 -8.58 -4.93
N GLU A 138 4.08 -8.06 -4.34
CA GLU A 138 4.62 -8.47 -3.03
C GLU A 138 4.50 -7.33 -1.99
N GLY A 139 3.43 -6.54 -2.12
CA GLY A 139 3.15 -5.46 -1.17
C GLY A 139 2.71 -5.97 0.20
N MET A 140 2.92 -5.13 1.22
CA MET A 140 2.29 -5.27 2.52
C MET A 140 1.46 -4.04 2.80
N THR A 141 0.18 -4.22 3.11
CA THR A 141 -0.72 -3.11 3.42
C THR A 141 -1.30 -3.27 4.82
N GLY A 142 -1.06 -2.29 5.69
CA GLY A 142 -1.84 -2.14 6.92
C GLY A 142 -3.11 -1.36 6.63
N ILE A 143 -4.26 -1.84 7.10
CA ILE A 143 -5.54 -1.14 6.98
C ILE A 143 -6.19 -0.93 8.34
N SER A 144 -6.97 0.13 8.46
CA SER A 144 -7.79 0.43 9.62
C SER A 144 -9.13 1.02 9.22
N TYR A 145 -10.20 0.50 9.80
CA TYR A 145 -11.57 0.98 9.62
C TYR A 145 -12.48 0.46 10.73
N ASN A 146 -13.61 1.11 10.95
CA ASN A 146 -14.63 0.59 11.88
C ASN A 146 -15.43 -0.53 11.19
N THR A 147 -15.18 -1.77 11.54
CA THR A 147 -15.80 -2.95 10.93
C THR A 147 -17.32 -2.98 11.05
N ALA A 148 -17.91 -2.29 12.04
CA ALA A 148 -19.34 -2.21 12.22
C ALA A 148 -20.06 -1.35 11.16
N GLU A 149 -19.31 -0.48 10.44
CA GLU A 149 -19.84 0.37 9.37
C GLU A 149 -19.90 -0.36 8.00
N PHE A 150 -19.40 -1.61 7.90
CA PHE A 150 -19.24 -2.33 6.64
C PHE A 150 -19.96 -3.67 6.65
N SER A 151 -20.62 -4.00 5.55
CA SER A 151 -21.19 -5.34 5.38
C SER A 151 -20.09 -6.40 5.23
N PHE A 152 -20.48 -7.67 5.33
CA PHE A 152 -19.55 -8.78 5.12
C PHE A 152 -18.94 -8.72 3.70
N GLU A 153 -19.78 -8.51 2.70
CA GLU A 153 -19.39 -8.43 1.29
C GLU A 153 -18.42 -7.27 1.02
N GLU A 154 -18.66 -6.13 1.66
CA GLU A 154 -17.77 -4.97 1.52
C GLU A 154 -16.39 -5.22 2.13
N ARG A 155 -16.35 -5.90 3.28
CA ARG A 155 -15.08 -6.30 3.91
C ARG A 155 -14.31 -7.30 3.05
N ASP A 156 -15.01 -8.27 2.47
CA ASP A 156 -14.42 -9.25 1.55
C ASP A 156 -13.84 -8.57 0.29
N ILE A 157 -14.56 -7.62 -0.29
CA ILE A 157 -14.06 -6.83 -1.43
C ILE A 157 -12.82 -6.01 -1.05
N ILE A 158 -12.81 -5.36 0.12
CA ILE A 158 -11.66 -4.60 0.62
C ILE A 158 -10.45 -5.51 0.79
N GLU A 159 -10.63 -6.66 1.43
CA GLU A 159 -9.55 -7.63 1.65
C GLU A 159 -9.03 -8.20 0.33
N LYS A 160 -9.93 -8.62 -0.57
CA LYS A 160 -9.58 -9.10 -1.92
C LYS A 160 -8.83 -8.04 -2.71
N PHE A 161 -9.24 -6.77 -2.61
CA PHE A 161 -8.57 -5.66 -3.28
C PHE A 161 -7.12 -5.51 -2.82
N PHE A 162 -6.86 -5.45 -1.53
CA PHE A 162 -5.49 -5.31 -1.02
C PHE A 162 -4.64 -6.57 -1.24
N ASN A 163 -5.25 -7.75 -1.21
CA ASN A 163 -4.56 -9.02 -1.51
C ASN A 163 -4.22 -9.19 -3.00
N SER A 164 -4.78 -8.38 -3.89
CA SER A 164 -4.49 -8.44 -5.33
C SER A 164 -3.08 -7.94 -5.70
N PHE A 165 -2.41 -7.23 -4.80
CA PHE A 165 -1.04 -6.71 -5.00
C PHE A 165 -0.11 -6.98 -3.81
N GLY A 166 -0.44 -7.96 -2.95
CA GLY A 166 0.38 -8.35 -1.81
C GLY A 166 -0.40 -9.02 -0.70
N LYS A 167 -0.11 -8.63 0.54
CA LYS A 167 -0.81 -9.09 1.73
C LYS A 167 -1.40 -7.92 2.49
N VAL A 168 -2.47 -8.17 3.26
CA VAL A 168 -3.14 -7.15 4.07
C VAL A 168 -3.21 -7.58 5.53
N VAL A 169 -3.13 -6.62 6.44
CA VAL A 169 -3.39 -6.81 7.87
C VAL A 169 -4.26 -5.66 8.38
N THR A 170 -5.28 -6.00 9.15
CA THR A 170 -6.11 -4.99 9.83
C THR A 170 -5.53 -4.70 11.20
N VAL A 171 -5.35 -3.42 11.49
CA VAL A 171 -4.82 -2.92 12.77
C VAL A 171 -5.69 -1.78 13.31
N PRO A 172 -5.72 -1.53 14.62
CA PRO A 172 -6.29 -0.32 15.19
C PRO A 172 -5.65 0.95 14.61
N GLU A 173 -6.42 2.02 14.41
CA GLU A 173 -5.94 3.24 13.74
C GLU A 173 -4.76 3.89 14.46
N ASN A 174 -4.73 3.85 15.78
CA ASN A 174 -3.64 4.38 16.59
C ASN A 174 -2.30 3.64 16.37
N LEU A 175 -2.31 2.46 15.75
CA LEU A 175 -1.10 1.70 15.41
C LEU A 175 -0.60 1.96 13.98
N MET A 176 -1.29 2.77 13.18
CA MET A 176 -0.91 3.02 11.79
C MET A 176 0.47 3.66 11.62
N SER A 177 0.93 4.47 12.58
CA SER A 177 2.32 4.96 12.58
C SER A 177 3.34 3.83 12.74
N GLY A 178 3.02 2.79 13.53
CA GLY A 178 3.82 1.57 13.61
C GLY A 178 3.86 0.80 12.30
N VAL A 179 2.75 0.74 11.56
CA VAL A 179 2.72 0.15 10.21
C VAL A 179 3.64 0.89 9.24
N VAL A 180 3.66 2.24 9.29
CA VAL A 180 4.60 3.04 8.48
C VAL A 180 6.04 2.63 8.78
N CYS A 181 6.41 2.49 10.04
CA CYS A 181 7.76 2.11 10.46
C CYS A 181 8.11 0.67 10.04
N ALA A 182 7.16 -0.27 10.22
CA ALA A 182 7.41 -1.69 9.97
C ALA A 182 7.40 -2.07 8.49
N SER A 183 6.55 -1.46 7.67
CA SER A 183 6.35 -1.85 6.27
C SER A 183 6.36 -0.71 5.26
N GLY A 184 5.91 0.49 5.64
CA GLY A 184 5.86 1.63 4.74
C GLY A 184 7.23 2.16 4.36
N SER A 185 8.10 2.38 5.35
CA SER A 185 9.46 2.93 5.18
C SER A 185 10.54 1.86 5.06
N SER A 186 10.33 0.69 5.62
CA SER A 186 11.33 -0.38 5.72
C SER A 186 11.84 -0.94 4.38
N PRO A 187 11.13 -0.86 3.23
CA PRO A 187 11.73 -1.23 1.95
C PRO A 187 13.06 -0.49 1.67
N ALA A 188 13.18 0.79 2.07
CA ALA A 188 14.42 1.53 1.94
C ALA A 188 15.56 0.92 2.79
N TYR A 189 15.25 0.44 4.00
CA TYR A 189 16.24 -0.19 4.88
C TYR A 189 16.70 -1.54 4.33
N VAL A 190 15.76 -2.29 3.73
CA VAL A 190 16.07 -3.56 3.04
C VAL A 190 16.96 -3.32 1.83
N TYR A 191 16.73 -2.26 1.05
CA TYR A 191 17.60 -1.92 -0.08
C TYR A 191 19.01 -1.54 0.38
N MET A 192 19.16 -0.79 1.47
CA MET A 192 20.46 -0.50 2.08
C MET A 192 21.17 -1.77 2.57
N PHE A 193 20.44 -2.70 3.17
CA PHE A 193 20.98 -4.01 3.59
C PHE A 193 21.49 -4.81 2.38
N ILE A 194 20.68 -4.89 1.30
CA ILE A 194 21.06 -5.59 0.07
C ILE A 194 22.30 -4.95 -0.54
N GLU A 195 22.37 -3.64 -0.62
CA GLU A 195 23.51 -2.90 -1.18
C GLU A 195 24.78 -3.15 -0.37
N ALA A 196 24.74 -2.99 0.96
CA ALA A 196 25.89 -3.17 1.82
C ALA A 196 26.43 -4.61 1.78
N LEU A 197 25.55 -5.61 1.79
CA LEU A 197 25.96 -7.02 1.73
C LEU A 197 26.52 -7.37 0.35
N ALA A 198 25.97 -6.80 -0.74
CA ALA A 198 26.52 -6.94 -2.08
C ALA A 198 27.90 -6.27 -2.22
N ASP A 199 28.13 -5.13 -1.57
CA ASP A 199 29.45 -4.48 -1.51
C ASP A 199 30.49 -5.38 -0.83
N GLY A 200 30.09 -6.04 0.25
CA GLY A 200 30.90 -7.07 0.91
C GLY A 200 31.28 -8.21 -0.02
N ALA A 201 30.32 -8.71 -0.81
CA ALA A 201 30.57 -9.77 -1.79
C ALA A 201 31.53 -9.32 -2.92
N VAL A 202 31.38 -8.10 -3.39
CA VAL A 202 32.29 -7.50 -4.41
C VAL A 202 33.69 -7.33 -3.88
N LYS A 203 33.86 -6.95 -2.60
CA LYS A 203 35.16 -6.89 -1.94
C LYS A 203 35.92 -8.22 -2.01
N TYR A 204 35.22 -9.35 -2.06
CA TYR A 204 35.78 -10.68 -2.19
C TYR A 204 35.77 -11.25 -3.62
N GLY A 205 35.60 -10.38 -4.65
CA GLY A 205 35.78 -10.71 -6.06
C GLY A 205 34.54 -11.17 -6.80
N ILE A 206 33.34 -11.13 -6.19
CA ILE A 206 32.10 -11.44 -6.90
C ILE A 206 31.74 -10.26 -7.82
N PRO A 207 31.44 -10.49 -9.12
CA PRO A 207 31.01 -9.42 -10.01
C PRO A 207 29.75 -8.70 -9.48
N ARG A 208 29.70 -7.37 -9.58
CA ARG A 208 28.63 -6.54 -9.03
C ARG A 208 27.22 -7.04 -9.37
N LYS A 209 27.01 -7.38 -10.64
CA LYS A 209 25.70 -7.86 -11.13
C LYS A 209 25.26 -9.15 -10.42
N ASP A 210 26.20 -10.05 -10.17
CA ASP A 210 25.91 -11.34 -9.52
C ASP A 210 25.76 -11.14 -8.00
N ALA A 211 26.53 -10.23 -7.40
CA ALA A 211 26.42 -9.89 -5.98
C ALA A 211 24.99 -9.40 -5.63
N TYR A 212 24.42 -8.48 -6.41
CA TYR A 212 23.03 -8.04 -6.18
C TYR A 212 22.02 -9.20 -6.33
N LYS A 213 22.20 -10.07 -7.33
CA LYS A 213 21.33 -11.21 -7.55
C LYS A 213 21.35 -12.20 -6.36
N LEU A 214 22.57 -12.55 -5.92
CA LEU A 214 22.78 -13.45 -4.79
C LEU A 214 22.10 -12.91 -3.52
N VAL A 215 22.37 -11.65 -3.20
CA VAL A 215 21.86 -11.05 -1.96
C VAL A 215 20.35 -10.83 -2.01
N ALA A 216 19.83 -10.29 -3.11
CA ALA A 216 18.38 -10.07 -3.24
C ALA A 216 17.60 -11.38 -3.13
N GLN A 217 18.06 -12.46 -3.80
CA GLN A 217 17.42 -13.78 -3.69
C GLN A 217 17.53 -14.37 -2.28
N THR A 218 18.64 -14.14 -1.59
CA THR A 218 18.82 -14.59 -0.20
C THR A 218 17.83 -13.88 0.74
N VAL A 219 17.67 -12.55 0.60
CA VAL A 219 16.71 -11.78 1.39
C VAL A 219 15.27 -12.24 1.14
N LEU A 220 14.90 -12.41 -0.14
CA LEU A 220 13.58 -12.93 -0.53
C LEU A 220 13.32 -14.30 0.10
N GLY A 221 14.25 -15.26 -0.03
CA GLY A 221 14.11 -16.59 0.52
C GLY A 221 14.02 -16.59 2.05
N SER A 222 14.83 -15.78 2.73
CA SER A 222 14.81 -15.67 4.19
C SER A 222 13.49 -15.08 4.71
N ALA A 223 12.96 -14.04 4.06
CA ALA A 223 11.66 -13.49 4.41
C ALA A 223 10.54 -14.51 4.17
N LYS A 224 10.59 -15.24 3.06
CA LYS A 224 9.64 -16.29 2.73
C LYS A 224 9.64 -17.42 3.75
N MET A 225 10.82 -17.84 4.24
CA MET A 225 10.94 -18.82 5.32
C MET A 225 10.18 -18.39 6.58
N VAL A 226 10.29 -17.12 7.00
CA VAL A 226 9.55 -16.62 8.16
C VAL A 226 8.04 -16.68 7.93
N LEU A 227 7.57 -16.25 6.76
CA LEU A 227 6.14 -16.17 6.44
C LEU A 227 5.48 -17.54 6.28
N GLU A 228 6.16 -18.50 5.65
CA GLU A 228 5.57 -19.80 5.33
C GLU A 228 5.69 -20.80 6.49
N THR A 229 6.77 -20.73 7.27
CA THR A 229 6.95 -21.67 8.39
C THR A 229 6.32 -21.17 9.68
N GLY A 230 6.14 -19.85 9.84
CA GLY A 230 5.74 -19.24 11.10
C GLY A 230 6.78 -19.37 12.22
N GLU A 231 7.96 -19.90 11.92
CA GLU A 231 9.03 -20.07 12.90
C GLU A 231 9.60 -18.74 13.36
N HIS A 232 9.97 -18.67 14.62
CA HIS A 232 10.61 -17.47 15.17
C HIS A 232 11.92 -17.14 14.43
N PRO A 233 12.16 -15.89 13.99
CA PRO A 233 13.36 -15.51 13.24
C PRO A 233 14.68 -15.90 13.92
N GLY A 234 14.75 -15.86 15.26
CA GLY A 234 15.89 -16.31 16.04
C GLY A 234 16.17 -17.80 15.85
N LYS A 235 15.13 -18.65 15.78
CA LYS A 235 15.26 -20.08 15.52
C LYS A 235 15.80 -20.33 14.11
N LEU A 236 15.26 -19.63 13.11
CA LEU A 236 15.74 -19.74 11.73
C LEU A 236 17.22 -19.31 11.61
N LYS A 237 17.61 -18.22 12.30
CA LYS A 237 19.01 -17.79 12.40
C LYS A 237 19.89 -18.87 13.01
N ASP A 238 19.49 -19.48 14.12
CA ASP A 238 20.26 -20.51 14.81
C ASP A 238 20.47 -21.76 13.95
N ASN A 239 19.46 -22.14 13.15
CA ASN A 239 19.57 -23.26 12.22
C ASN A 239 20.65 -23.07 11.13
N VAL A 240 21.05 -21.82 10.83
CA VAL A 240 22.13 -21.50 9.89
C VAL A 240 23.48 -21.34 10.59
N CYS A 241 23.50 -21.19 11.93
CA CYS A 241 24.68 -20.90 12.72
C CYS A 241 25.25 -22.18 13.33
N SER A 242 26.10 -22.92 12.60
CA SER A 242 26.84 -24.07 13.17
C SER A 242 27.88 -23.60 14.19
N PRO A 243 28.18 -24.44 15.22
CA PRO A 243 29.22 -24.15 16.23
C PRO A 243 30.57 -23.86 15.58
N GLY A 244 31.17 -22.71 15.89
CA GLY A 244 32.48 -22.28 15.34
C GLY A 244 32.50 -21.93 13.85
N GLY A 245 31.35 -22.02 13.16
CA GLY A 245 31.22 -21.81 11.73
C GLY A 245 31.38 -20.34 11.29
N THR A 246 31.35 -20.13 9.97
CA THR A 246 31.47 -18.77 9.36
C THR A 246 30.28 -17.89 9.67
N THR A 247 29.10 -18.46 9.71
CA THR A 247 27.84 -17.70 9.93
C THR A 247 27.80 -17.08 11.32
N ILE A 248 28.13 -17.84 12.38
CA ILE A 248 28.11 -17.30 13.74
C ILE A 248 29.16 -16.20 13.96
N LYS A 249 30.32 -16.27 13.27
CA LYS A 249 31.32 -15.19 13.30
C LYS A 249 30.80 -13.92 12.65
N GLY A 250 30.09 -14.05 11.53
CA GLY A 250 29.42 -12.92 10.87
C GLY A 250 28.32 -12.31 11.74
N VAL A 251 27.49 -13.13 12.40
CA VAL A 251 26.47 -12.66 13.35
C VAL A 251 27.11 -11.92 14.51
N ALA A 252 28.19 -12.43 15.10
CA ALA A 252 28.90 -11.76 16.19
C ALA A 252 29.42 -10.37 15.77
N ALA A 253 29.97 -10.25 14.56
CA ALA A 253 30.40 -8.96 14.04
C ALA A 253 29.23 -7.97 13.82
N LEU A 254 28.06 -8.42 13.40
CA LEU A 254 26.87 -7.59 13.28
C LEU A 254 26.38 -7.10 14.65
N GLU A 255 26.40 -7.97 15.68
CA GLU A 255 26.02 -7.58 17.06
C GLU A 255 27.02 -6.57 17.64
N GLU A 256 28.32 -6.80 17.48
CA GLU A 256 29.38 -5.89 17.91
C GLU A 256 29.23 -4.48 17.29
N ASN A 257 28.81 -4.40 16.04
CA ASN A 257 28.59 -3.13 15.33
C ASN A 257 27.17 -2.58 15.47
N GLY A 258 26.35 -3.09 16.38
CA GLY A 258 25.09 -2.52 16.76
C GLY A 258 23.97 -2.64 15.72
N PHE A 259 23.98 -3.66 14.87
CA PHE A 259 23.01 -3.85 13.80
C PHE A 259 21.55 -3.75 14.27
N ARG A 260 21.20 -4.43 15.39
CA ARG A 260 19.84 -4.37 15.94
C ARG A 260 19.49 -2.97 16.44
N ASN A 261 20.42 -2.31 17.12
CA ASN A 261 20.22 -0.95 17.61
C ASN A 261 20.01 0.04 16.45
N ALA A 262 20.75 -0.11 15.35
CA ALA A 262 20.58 0.74 14.16
C ALA A 262 19.16 0.61 13.56
N LEU A 263 18.63 -0.60 13.46
CA LEU A 263 17.27 -0.84 12.98
C LEU A 263 16.20 -0.27 13.93
N ILE A 264 16.35 -0.49 15.25
CA ILE A 264 15.41 0.06 16.24
C ILE A 264 15.44 1.59 16.18
N LYS A 265 16.60 2.22 16.13
CA LYS A 265 16.72 3.67 16.01
C LYS A 265 16.15 4.24 14.71
N SER A 266 16.21 3.49 13.61
CA SER A 266 15.56 3.91 12.37
C SER A 266 14.02 3.89 12.49
N THR A 267 13.47 2.91 13.22
CA THR A 267 12.01 2.90 13.50
C THR A 267 11.60 4.02 14.46
N ASP A 268 12.40 4.34 15.49
CA ASP A 268 12.16 5.47 16.39
C ASP A 268 12.07 6.78 15.60
N ALA A 269 13.07 7.05 14.76
CA ALA A 269 13.12 8.27 13.94
C ALA A 269 11.93 8.36 12.95
N CYS A 270 11.55 7.24 12.35
CA CYS A 270 10.39 7.16 11.46
C CYS A 270 9.10 7.45 12.23
N PHE A 271 8.92 6.86 13.41
CA PHE A 271 7.74 7.06 14.25
C PHE A 271 7.60 8.51 14.72
N GLU A 272 8.70 9.13 15.18
CA GLU A 272 8.75 10.55 15.56
C GLU A 272 8.31 11.44 14.38
N ALA A 273 8.84 11.18 13.18
CA ALA A 273 8.48 11.93 11.97
C ALA A 273 6.99 11.77 11.59
N CYS A 274 6.43 10.56 11.73
CA CYS A 274 5.00 10.29 11.46
C CYS A 274 4.06 11.06 12.40
N ASN A 275 4.48 11.29 13.64
CA ASN A 275 3.66 11.94 14.67
C ASN A 275 3.98 13.43 14.85
N GLY A 276 4.78 14.02 13.97
CA GLY A 276 5.10 15.46 13.99
C GLY A 276 6.00 15.88 15.16
N VAL A 277 6.66 14.96 15.83
CA VAL A 277 7.62 15.26 16.88
C VAL A 277 8.85 15.86 16.21
N LYS A 278 8.99 17.21 16.29
CA LYS A 278 10.22 17.90 15.88
C LYS A 278 11.23 17.77 17.02
N LYS A 279 12.41 17.26 16.72
CA LYS A 279 13.58 17.38 17.60
C LYS A 279 14.08 18.79 17.64
#